data_e3e9a9a10a3e30bfa5ca58b7d638ceda
#
_entry.id   e3e9a9a10a3e30bfa5ca58b7d638ceda
#
_cell.length_a   1.000
_cell.length_b   1.000
_cell.length_c   1.000
_cell.angle_alpha   90.00
_cell.angle_beta   90.00
_cell.angle_gamma   90.00
#
_symmetry.space_group_name_H-M   'P 1'
#
loop_
_entity.id
_entity.type
_entity.pdbx_description
1 polymer ?
#
loop_
_entity_poly.entity_id
_entity_poly.type
_entity_poly.pdbx_seq_one_letter_code
_entity_poly.pdbx_strand_id
1 'polypeptide(L)'
;MKVAFHLILLAALPLPLFAANAKPEIERPAASPQAVAALHTVRQIPEACTRIEGRFTGDAAAPYDMQLVRISAQCQARAAFLDSTKVTPSEASGWKLNEVVRIPSASCNTQQALIEVWRKPAGQQVALDGQGQNRVYLEDAKTQAAAGRLAALPAYSAVLRMEGASCR
;
A
#
# COMPACT_ATOMS: atom_id res chain seq x y z
N MET A 1 -63.39 16.32 -20.90
CA MET A 1 -62.29 16.87 -20.09
C MET A 1 -61.18 15.83 -20.03
N LYS A 2 -60.03 16.06 -20.74
CA LYS A 2 -58.87 15.16 -20.76
C LYS A 2 -57.83 15.79 -19.83
N VAL A 3 -57.50 15.12 -18.71
CA VAL A 3 -56.44 15.53 -17.79
C VAL A 3 -55.18 14.89 -18.25
N ALA A 4 -54.20 15.71 -18.70
CA ALA A 4 -52.86 15.25 -19.06
C ALA A 4 -51.99 15.17 -17.82
N PHE A 5 -51.57 13.96 -17.44
CA PHE A 5 -50.57 13.77 -16.35
C PHE A 5 -49.16 13.99 -16.92
N HIS A 6 -48.49 15.04 -16.50
CA HIS A 6 -47.08 15.27 -16.81
C HIS A 6 -46.22 14.49 -15.80
N LEU A 7 -45.53 13.48 -16.32
CA LEU A 7 -44.54 12.71 -15.56
C LEU A 7 -43.24 13.52 -15.53
N ILE A 8 -42.89 14.09 -14.38
CA ILE A 8 -41.60 14.77 -14.19
C ILE A 8 -40.55 13.71 -13.88
N LEU A 9 -39.67 13.44 -14.83
CA LEU A 9 -38.53 12.55 -14.68
C LEU A 9 -37.42 13.30 -13.94
N LEU A 10 -37.23 13.05 -12.64
CA LEU A 10 -36.09 13.57 -11.87
C LEU A 10 -34.83 12.79 -12.31
N ALA A 11 -33.97 13.43 -13.09
CA ALA A 11 -32.65 12.92 -13.38
C ALA A 11 -31.76 13.08 -12.15
N ALA A 12 -31.45 11.97 -11.48
CA ALA A 12 -30.47 11.92 -10.40
C ALA A 12 -29.06 12.07 -11.02
N LEU A 13 -28.45 13.22 -10.85
CA LEU A 13 -27.04 13.46 -11.20
C LEU A 13 -26.15 12.68 -10.21
N PRO A 14 -25.20 11.85 -10.69
CA PRO A 14 -24.23 11.22 -9.80
C PRO A 14 -23.32 12.32 -9.22
N LEU A 15 -23.36 12.48 -7.90
CA LEU A 15 -22.38 13.30 -7.18
C LEU A 15 -21.00 12.65 -7.32
N PRO A 16 -19.94 13.42 -7.69
CA PRO A 16 -18.60 12.88 -7.70
C PRO A 16 -18.23 12.52 -6.25
N LEU A 17 -17.99 11.24 -5.99
CA LEU A 17 -17.32 10.81 -4.78
C LEU A 17 -15.90 11.37 -4.82
N PHE A 18 -15.66 12.45 -4.10
CA PHE A 18 -14.30 12.86 -3.77
C PHE A 18 -13.72 11.75 -2.90
N ALA A 19 -12.80 10.96 -3.47
CA ALA A 19 -11.97 10.07 -2.69
C ALA A 19 -11.20 10.95 -1.71
N ALA A 20 -11.56 10.88 -0.42
CA ALA A 20 -10.81 11.54 0.62
C ALA A 20 -9.38 11.01 0.51
N ASN A 21 -8.40 11.90 0.34
CA ASN A 21 -7.00 11.52 0.33
C ASN A 21 -6.68 10.92 1.70
N ALA A 22 -6.44 9.62 1.74
CA ALA A 22 -6.06 8.92 2.95
C ALA A 22 -4.81 9.59 3.54
N LYS A 23 -4.83 9.86 4.85
CA LYS A 23 -3.66 10.40 5.54
C LYS A 23 -2.72 9.24 5.89
N PRO A 24 -1.42 9.31 5.52
CA PRO A 24 -0.48 8.27 5.88
C PRO A 24 -0.22 8.21 7.38
N GLU A 25 -0.06 7.00 7.93
CA GLU A 25 0.33 6.78 9.34
C GLU A 25 1.74 7.30 9.61
N ILE A 26 2.62 7.24 8.61
CA ILE A 26 4.00 7.70 8.66
C ILE A 26 4.20 8.78 7.60
N GLU A 27 4.55 9.97 8.03
CA GLU A 27 4.93 11.06 7.15
C GLU A 27 6.45 11.16 7.03
N ARG A 28 6.96 11.20 5.79
CA ARG A 28 8.39 11.39 5.52
C ARG A 28 8.60 12.47 4.47
N PRO A 29 9.72 13.17 4.53
CA PRO A 29 10.13 14.04 3.43
C PRO A 29 10.39 13.19 2.17
N ALA A 30 10.37 13.84 1.01
CA ALA A 30 10.78 13.19 -0.23
C ALA A 30 12.22 12.64 -0.11
N ALA A 31 12.47 11.51 -0.74
CA ALA A 31 13.81 10.94 -0.82
C ALA A 31 14.75 11.84 -1.67
N SER A 32 16.06 11.62 -1.54
CA SER A 32 17.02 12.24 -2.44
C SER A 32 16.75 11.82 -3.89
N PRO A 33 16.95 12.71 -4.88
CA PRO A 33 16.76 12.36 -6.28
C PRO A 33 17.62 11.18 -6.71
N GLN A 34 17.03 10.27 -7.50
CA GLN A 34 17.69 9.03 -7.96
C GLN A 34 18.00 9.09 -9.45
N ALA A 35 19.20 8.63 -9.81
CA ALA A 35 19.62 8.55 -11.19
C ALA A 35 18.94 7.37 -11.92
N VAL A 36 18.89 7.46 -13.26
CA VAL A 36 18.43 6.36 -14.11
C VAL A 36 19.32 5.14 -13.89
N ALA A 37 18.70 3.96 -13.84
CA ALA A 37 19.30 2.66 -13.58
C ALA A 37 19.91 2.47 -12.17
N ALA A 38 19.92 3.48 -11.31
CA ALA A 38 20.37 3.33 -9.92
C ALA A 38 19.32 2.56 -9.11
N LEU A 39 19.67 1.33 -8.72
CA LEU A 39 18.83 0.54 -7.81
C LEU A 39 18.90 1.11 -6.39
N HIS A 40 17.76 1.33 -5.77
CA HIS A 40 17.68 1.87 -4.42
C HIS A 40 16.56 1.21 -3.61
N THR A 41 16.72 1.21 -2.30
CA THR A 41 15.69 0.74 -1.38
C THR A 41 14.64 1.84 -1.18
N VAL A 42 13.39 1.54 -1.51
CA VAL A 42 12.24 2.39 -1.26
C VAL A 42 11.80 2.26 0.19
N ARG A 43 11.54 1.03 0.64
CA ARG A 43 11.00 0.71 1.95
C ARG A 43 11.38 -0.72 2.36
N GLN A 44 11.73 -0.90 3.63
CA GLN A 44 11.81 -2.23 4.25
C GLN A 44 10.58 -2.47 5.12
N ILE A 45 10.02 -3.67 5.02
CA ILE A 45 8.90 -4.15 5.83
C ILE A 45 9.34 -5.45 6.49
N PRO A 46 10.04 -5.35 7.64
CA PRO A 46 10.61 -6.52 8.31
C PRO A 46 9.55 -7.55 8.70
N GLU A 47 8.35 -7.10 9.05
CA GLU A 47 7.24 -7.99 9.42
C GLU A 47 6.83 -8.92 8.27
N ALA A 48 6.92 -8.43 7.04
CA ALA A 48 6.65 -9.22 5.83
C ALA A 48 7.90 -9.85 5.21
N CYS A 49 9.07 -9.72 5.85
CA CYS A 49 10.36 -10.13 5.30
C CYS A 49 10.65 -9.56 3.91
N THR A 50 10.12 -8.38 3.61
CA THR A 50 10.13 -7.80 2.27
C THR A 50 10.84 -6.44 2.28
N ARG A 51 11.65 -6.22 1.24
CA ARG A 51 12.22 -4.93 0.87
C ARG A 51 11.64 -4.54 -0.49
N ILE A 52 11.11 -3.35 -0.57
CA ILE A 52 10.70 -2.73 -1.83
C ILE A 52 11.93 -2.04 -2.40
N GLU A 53 12.33 -2.41 -3.59
CA GLU A 53 13.39 -1.77 -4.36
C GLU A 53 12.81 -1.10 -5.60
N GLY A 54 13.48 -0.06 -6.06
CA GLY A 54 13.06 0.66 -7.24
C GLY A 54 14.21 1.26 -8.03
N ARG A 55 13.94 1.64 -9.26
CA ARG A 55 14.87 2.36 -10.15
C ARG A 55 14.11 3.10 -11.23
N PHE A 56 14.61 4.25 -11.61
CA PHE A 56 14.17 4.89 -12.84
C PHE A 56 14.74 4.13 -14.04
N THR A 57 13.91 3.87 -15.03
CA THR A 57 14.31 3.06 -16.20
C THR A 57 14.91 3.88 -17.33
N GLY A 58 14.55 5.17 -17.41
CA GLY A 58 14.82 6.02 -18.57
C GLY A 58 13.83 5.82 -19.72
N ASP A 59 12.90 4.88 -19.63
CA ASP A 59 11.83 4.67 -20.58
C ASP A 59 10.61 5.52 -20.23
N ALA A 60 10.14 6.36 -21.14
CA ALA A 60 8.98 7.23 -20.92
C ALA A 60 7.66 6.45 -20.75
N ALA A 61 7.55 5.25 -21.34
CA ALA A 61 6.34 4.41 -21.22
C ALA A 61 6.27 3.68 -19.89
N ALA A 62 7.41 3.34 -19.28
CA ALA A 62 7.50 2.68 -17.99
C ALA A 62 8.65 3.33 -17.17
N PRO A 63 8.48 4.58 -16.71
CA PRO A 63 9.61 5.39 -16.22
C PRO A 63 10.20 4.91 -14.90
N TYR A 64 9.49 4.07 -14.17
CA TYR A 64 9.95 3.52 -12.89
C TYR A 64 9.60 2.04 -12.78
N ASP A 65 10.57 1.25 -12.35
CA ASP A 65 10.44 -0.18 -12.07
C ASP A 65 10.50 -0.41 -10.57
N MET A 66 9.56 -1.20 -10.05
CA MET A 66 9.46 -1.52 -8.62
C MET A 66 9.41 -3.04 -8.45
N GLN A 67 10.27 -3.57 -7.58
CA GLN A 67 10.31 -4.99 -7.29
C GLN A 67 10.28 -5.28 -5.79
N LEU A 68 9.78 -6.46 -5.45
CA LEU A 68 9.73 -6.98 -4.09
C LEU A 68 10.85 -7.99 -3.90
N VAL A 69 11.71 -7.74 -2.92
CA VAL A 69 12.86 -8.57 -2.63
C VAL A 69 12.77 -9.12 -1.22
N ARG A 70 13.03 -10.41 -1.04
CA ARG A 70 13.10 -10.99 0.31
C ARG A 70 14.35 -10.47 1.03
N ILE A 71 14.18 -10.00 2.28
CA ILE A 71 15.29 -9.43 3.06
C ILE A 71 16.36 -10.49 3.38
N SER A 72 15.94 -11.69 3.74
CA SER A 72 16.83 -12.80 4.11
C SER A 72 16.09 -14.13 3.95
N ALA A 73 16.82 -15.17 3.57
CA ALA A 73 16.30 -16.54 3.49
C ALA A 73 15.81 -17.07 4.85
N GLN A 74 16.44 -16.63 5.94
CA GLN A 74 16.10 -17.02 7.31
C GLN A 74 15.02 -16.17 7.94
N CYS A 75 14.57 -15.09 7.28
CA CYS A 75 13.53 -14.22 7.81
C CYS A 75 12.20 -14.97 7.89
N GLN A 76 11.60 -14.95 9.09
CA GLN A 76 10.27 -15.53 9.36
C GLN A 76 9.23 -14.42 9.29
N ALA A 77 8.39 -14.45 8.25
CA ALA A 77 7.37 -13.43 8.04
C ALA A 77 6.25 -13.53 9.10
N ARG A 78 5.86 -12.38 9.64
CA ARG A 78 4.72 -12.20 10.55
C ARG A 78 3.60 -11.40 9.90
N ALA A 79 3.78 -11.02 8.64
CA ALA A 79 2.80 -10.38 7.79
C ALA A 79 2.94 -10.90 6.36
N ALA A 80 1.86 -10.85 5.58
CA ALA A 80 1.90 -11.15 4.16
C ALA A 80 2.18 -9.87 3.36
N PHE A 81 2.85 -9.98 2.21
CA PHE A 81 2.90 -8.93 1.20
C PHE A 81 2.05 -9.37 0.01
N LEU A 82 1.03 -8.57 -0.33
CA LEU A 82 0.04 -8.91 -1.34
C LEU A 82 0.18 -8.00 -2.57
N ASP A 83 -0.05 -8.58 -3.73
CA ASP A 83 -0.08 -7.89 -5.01
C ASP A 83 -1.23 -6.87 -5.05
N SER A 84 -0.90 -5.59 -5.24
CA SER A 84 -1.87 -4.49 -5.27
C SER A 84 -2.88 -4.60 -6.41
N THR A 85 -2.56 -5.31 -7.49
CA THR A 85 -3.49 -5.54 -8.61
C THR A 85 -4.60 -6.51 -8.22
N LYS A 86 -4.34 -7.41 -7.25
CA LYS A 86 -5.30 -8.43 -6.78
C LYS A 86 -6.13 -7.97 -5.58
N VAL A 87 -5.57 -7.09 -4.74
CA VAL A 87 -6.24 -6.70 -3.47
C VAL A 87 -6.79 -5.28 -3.48
N THR A 88 -6.37 -4.43 -4.40
CA THR A 88 -6.83 -3.04 -4.60
C THR A 88 -6.98 -2.29 -3.28
N PRO A 89 -5.85 -1.97 -2.58
CA PRO A 89 -5.91 -1.41 -1.24
C PRO A 89 -6.65 -0.08 -1.19
N SER A 90 -7.54 0.07 -0.20
CA SER A 90 -8.29 1.31 0.06
C SER A 90 -8.80 1.32 1.49
N GLU A 91 -9.08 2.49 2.06
CA GLU A 91 -9.70 2.60 3.40
C GLU A 91 -11.05 1.88 3.45
N ALA A 92 -11.85 1.95 2.38
CA ALA A 92 -13.14 1.28 2.28
C ALA A 92 -13.03 -0.25 2.37
N SER A 93 -11.90 -0.82 1.95
CA SER A 93 -11.62 -2.27 2.06
C SER A 93 -10.84 -2.65 3.32
N GLY A 94 -10.75 -1.73 4.30
CA GLY A 94 -10.13 -1.96 5.60
C GLY A 94 -8.59 -1.87 5.60
N TRP A 95 -8.01 -1.28 4.54
CA TRP A 95 -6.60 -0.95 4.52
C TRP A 95 -6.37 0.43 5.13
N LYS A 96 -5.18 0.64 5.67
CA LYS A 96 -4.69 1.93 6.13
C LYS A 96 -3.50 2.33 5.29
N LEU A 97 -3.47 3.58 4.86
CA LEU A 97 -2.30 4.12 4.17
C LEU A 97 -1.17 4.23 5.21
N ASN A 98 -0.22 3.31 5.14
CA ASN A 98 0.87 3.25 6.12
C ASN A 98 1.90 4.35 5.85
N GLU A 99 2.33 4.49 4.59
CA GLU A 99 3.36 5.46 4.23
C GLU A 99 3.24 5.86 2.76
N VAL A 100 3.62 7.09 2.44
CA VAL A 100 3.80 7.57 1.07
C VAL A 100 5.26 7.94 0.87
N VAL A 101 5.94 7.21 0.00
CA VAL A 101 7.34 7.46 -0.36
C VAL A 101 7.39 8.19 -1.70
N ARG A 102 8.00 9.38 -1.71
CA ARG A 102 8.22 10.19 -2.92
C ARG A 102 9.69 10.14 -3.30
N ILE A 103 9.96 9.75 -4.52
CA ILE A 103 11.32 9.60 -5.04
C ILE A 103 11.45 10.45 -6.30
N PRO A 104 12.10 11.62 -6.21
CA PRO A 104 12.35 12.46 -7.37
C PRO A 104 13.34 11.80 -8.34
N SER A 105 13.15 12.06 -9.62
CA SER A 105 14.12 11.68 -10.65
C SER A 105 15.25 12.71 -10.72
N ALA A 106 16.50 12.27 -10.69
CA ALA A 106 17.65 13.15 -10.87
C ALA A 106 17.81 13.63 -12.32
N SER A 107 17.29 12.88 -13.29
CA SER A 107 17.32 13.22 -14.71
C SER A 107 16.10 14.02 -15.17
N CYS A 108 15.04 14.07 -14.37
CA CYS A 108 13.79 14.76 -14.69
C CYS A 108 13.20 15.36 -13.42
N ASN A 109 13.54 16.61 -13.11
CA ASN A 109 13.16 17.29 -11.87
C ASN A 109 11.65 17.57 -11.72
N THR A 110 10.89 17.42 -12.80
CA THR A 110 9.41 17.54 -12.80
C THR A 110 8.73 16.20 -12.56
N GLN A 111 9.45 15.09 -12.48
CA GLN A 111 8.90 13.75 -12.36
C GLN A 111 9.36 13.08 -11.07
N GLN A 112 8.44 12.42 -10.41
CA GLN A 112 8.73 11.57 -9.25
C GLN A 112 7.92 10.28 -9.26
N ALA A 113 8.49 9.23 -8.69
CA ALA A 113 7.75 8.03 -8.34
C ALA A 113 7.10 8.24 -6.97
N LEU A 114 5.81 7.94 -6.88
CA LEU A 114 5.02 7.90 -5.66
C LEU A 114 4.67 6.46 -5.35
N ILE A 115 5.16 5.96 -4.23
CA ILE A 115 4.84 4.62 -3.74
C ILE A 115 3.97 4.74 -2.49
N GLU A 116 2.72 4.30 -2.61
CA GLU A 116 1.79 4.20 -1.49
C GLU A 116 1.92 2.81 -0.87
N VAL A 117 2.43 2.75 0.35
CA VAL A 117 2.49 1.51 1.13
C VAL A 117 1.24 1.41 1.99
N TRP A 118 0.48 0.37 1.78
CA TRP A 118 -0.76 0.10 2.48
C TRP A 118 -0.59 -1.06 3.46
N ARG A 119 -1.25 -0.98 4.61
CA ARG A 119 -1.26 -2.00 5.65
C ARG A 119 -2.70 -2.40 5.97
N LYS A 120 -2.99 -3.68 5.95
CA LYS A 120 -4.25 -4.24 6.45
C LYS A 120 -3.98 -4.89 7.80
N PRO A 121 -4.59 -4.41 8.90
CA PRO A 121 -4.44 -5.04 10.21
C PRO A 121 -4.98 -6.48 10.18
N ALA A 122 -4.47 -7.33 11.05
CA ALA A 122 -5.11 -8.62 11.29
C ALA A 122 -6.55 -8.43 11.78
N GLY A 123 -7.47 -9.31 11.37
CA GLY A 123 -8.89 -9.18 11.65
C GLY A 123 -9.31 -9.35 13.12
N GLN A 124 -8.38 -9.81 13.98
CA GLN A 124 -8.60 -9.85 15.44
C GLN A 124 -7.54 -8.98 16.11
N GLN A 125 -8.00 -8.05 16.96
CA GLN A 125 -7.10 -7.42 17.94
C GLN A 125 -6.64 -8.51 18.90
N VAL A 126 -5.35 -8.84 18.84
CA VAL A 126 -4.77 -9.70 19.86
C VAL A 126 -4.73 -8.90 21.16
N ALA A 127 -5.25 -9.48 22.24
CA ALA A 127 -5.23 -8.85 23.55
C ALA A 127 -3.80 -8.52 23.93
N LEU A 128 -3.56 -7.27 24.34
CA LEU A 128 -2.26 -6.85 24.86
C LEU A 128 -2.14 -7.35 26.30
N ASP A 129 -0.93 -7.78 26.70
CA ASP A 129 -0.63 -8.11 28.09
C ASP A 129 -0.59 -6.84 28.96
N GLY A 130 -0.39 -7.00 30.27
CA GLY A 130 -0.32 -5.88 31.22
C GLY A 130 0.87 -4.92 30.96
N GLN A 131 1.75 -5.23 30.01
CA GLN A 131 2.87 -4.39 29.58
C GLN A 131 2.61 -3.74 28.21
N GLY A 132 1.41 -3.91 27.64
CA GLY A 132 1.05 -3.38 26.34
C GLY A 132 1.70 -4.14 25.17
N GLN A 133 2.17 -5.37 25.38
CA GLN A 133 2.83 -6.17 24.36
C GLN A 133 1.93 -7.31 23.88
N ASN A 134 1.98 -7.57 22.60
CA ASN A 134 1.37 -8.76 22.02
C ASN A 134 2.39 -9.91 22.05
N ARG A 135 2.28 -10.76 23.07
CA ARG A 135 3.09 -11.99 23.16
C ARG A 135 2.23 -13.18 22.77
N VAL A 136 2.44 -13.66 21.57
CA VAL A 136 1.95 -14.98 21.18
C VAL A 136 3.04 -15.98 21.55
N TYR A 137 2.79 -16.79 22.57
CA TYR A 137 3.73 -17.85 22.94
C TYR A 137 3.78 -18.88 21.79
N LEU A 138 5.00 -19.38 21.52
CA LEU A 138 5.24 -20.27 20.38
C LEU A 138 4.30 -21.49 20.37
N GLU A 139 4.00 -22.05 21.53
CA GLU A 139 3.10 -23.20 21.66
C GLU A 139 1.64 -22.85 21.36
N ASP A 140 1.18 -21.66 21.77
CA ASP A 140 -0.16 -21.17 21.42
C ASP A 140 -0.27 -20.91 19.92
N ALA A 141 0.78 -20.33 19.32
CA ALA A 141 0.83 -20.11 17.87
C ALA A 141 0.79 -21.44 17.09
N LYS A 142 1.51 -22.47 17.53
CA LYS A 142 1.47 -23.81 16.94
C LYS A 142 0.07 -24.44 17.06
N THR A 143 -0.55 -24.33 18.22
CA THR A 143 -1.90 -24.86 18.48
C THR A 143 -2.93 -24.14 17.61
N GLN A 144 -2.88 -22.82 17.50
CA GLN A 144 -3.75 -22.04 16.63
C GLN A 144 -3.54 -22.34 15.15
N ALA A 145 -2.27 -22.54 14.74
CA ALA A 145 -1.95 -22.93 13.38
C ALA A 145 -2.52 -24.32 13.04
N ALA A 146 -2.33 -25.30 13.92
CA ALA A 146 -2.85 -26.65 13.75
C ALA A 146 -4.39 -26.69 13.71
N ALA A 147 -5.05 -25.75 14.40
CA ALA A 147 -6.50 -25.60 14.40
C ALA A 147 -7.05 -24.75 13.23
N GLY A 148 -6.21 -24.30 12.30
CA GLY A 148 -6.60 -23.41 11.22
C GLY A 148 -7.09 -22.01 11.69
N ARG A 149 -6.80 -21.67 12.93
CA ARG A 149 -7.26 -20.42 13.59
C ARG A 149 -6.17 -19.36 13.71
N LEU A 150 -5.10 -19.46 12.93
CA LEU A 150 -4.22 -18.31 12.78
C LEU A 150 -5.09 -17.14 12.30
N ALA A 151 -5.28 -16.18 13.19
CA ALA A 151 -5.87 -14.90 12.82
C ALA A 151 -5.16 -14.44 11.54
N ALA A 152 -5.93 -13.97 10.56
CA ALA A 152 -5.37 -13.56 9.29
C ALA A 152 -4.18 -12.64 9.56
N LEU A 153 -3.00 -13.03 9.11
CA LEU A 153 -1.78 -12.23 9.30
C LEU A 153 -2.04 -10.82 8.80
N PRO A 154 -1.49 -9.80 9.46
CA PRO A 154 -1.50 -8.47 8.87
C PRO A 154 -0.92 -8.54 7.46
N ALA A 155 -1.43 -7.74 6.56
CA ALA A 155 -0.99 -7.72 5.19
C ALA A 155 -0.45 -6.34 4.82
N TYR A 156 0.52 -6.34 3.91
CA TYR A 156 1.02 -5.13 3.25
C TYR A 156 0.81 -5.24 1.75
N SER A 157 0.70 -4.08 1.11
CA SER A 157 0.67 -3.96 -0.35
C SER A 157 1.30 -2.62 -0.73
N ALA A 158 1.81 -2.51 -1.95
CA ALA A 158 2.36 -1.25 -2.45
C ALA A 158 1.78 -0.92 -3.83
N VAL A 159 1.41 0.34 -4.01
CA VAL A 159 0.90 0.89 -5.26
C VAL A 159 1.89 1.92 -5.77
N LEU A 160 2.36 1.74 -7.00
CA LEU A 160 3.22 2.69 -7.69
C LEU A 160 2.37 3.62 -8.56
N ARG A 161 2.66 4.92 -8.47
CA ARG A 161 2.16 5.95 -9.39
C ARG A 161 3.30 6.84 -9.82
N MET A 162 3.20 7.42 -11.01
CA MET A 162 4.08 8.49 -11.44
C MET A 162 3.37 9.82 -11.28
N GLU A 163 4.06 10.80 -10.72
CA GLU A 163 3.60 12.18 -10.60
C GLU A 163 4.49 13.13 -11.40
N GLY A 164 3.90 14.20 -11.87
CA GLY A 164 4.57 15.23 -12.65
C GLY A 164 4.68 14.94 -14.14
N ALA A 165 5.27 15.88 -14.87
CA ALA A 165 5.44 15.76 -16.31
C ALA A 165 6.71 14.96 -16.65
N SER A 166 6.60 14.07 -17.66
CA SER A 166 7.78 13.40 -18.22
C SER A 166 8.67 14.40 -18.94
N CYS A 167 9.99 14.33 -18.72
CA CYS A 167 10.94 15.04 -19.55
C CYS A 167 11.09 14.32 -20.91
N ARG A 168 11.18 15.10 -21.98
CA ARG A 168 11.43 14.64 -23.34
C ARG A 168 12.92 14.51 -23.59
#